data_cc4b8bb691a8466eb02f6a19e4ce753e
#
_entry.id   cc4b8bb691a8466eb02f6a19e4ce753e
#
_cell.length_a   1.000
_cell.length_b   1.000
_cell.length_c   1.000
_cell.angle_alpha   90.00
_cell.angle_beta   90.00
_cell.angle_gamma   90.00
#
_symmetry.space_group_name_H-M   'P 1'
#
loop_
_entity.id
_entity.type
_entity.pdbx_description
1 polymer ?
#
loop_
_entity_poly.entity_id
_entity_poly.type
_entity_poly.pdbx_seq_one_letter_code
_entity_poly.pdbx_strand_id
1 'polypeptide(L)'
;DRVVDGTDRFAQYAIAAAVQAVDACGMDELDAERTAVVIGTSCGGTETIADSQRSLDLEGPTGVDRKLQIKAWTNMAAGQIALRWKLHGPLLTVTTACASSIDAIGTAARMIERGDCDVAIAGGCEASRTQVTMIAAGIYGMLSPQPDPYKACRPFNTERFGIMGGEGAGVIILERADLAKARGAKIHGYLRGYASLSDGFHPSSSNPDGSW
;
A
#
# COMPACT_ATOMS: atom_id res chain seq x y z
N ASP A 1 20.88 2.84 -8.77
CA ASP A 1 20.34 3.44 -7.54
C ASP A 1 20.03 2.33 -6.53
N ARG A 2 20.62 2.41 -5.30
CA ARG A 2 20.51 1.36 -4.28
C ARG A 2 19.06 1.03 -3.88
N VAL A 3 18.16 2.01 -3.96
CA VAL A 3 16.73 1.81 -3.66
C VAL A 3 16.11 0.96 -4.75
N VAL A 4 16.31 1.31 -6.01
CA VAL A 4 15.78 0.57 -7.16
C VAL A 4 16.31 -0.86 -7.18
N ASP A 5 17.63 -1.04 -7.01
CA ASP A 5 18.27 -2.36 -7.04
C ASP A 5 17.91 -3.24 -5.83
N GLY A 6 17.48 -2.62 -4.74
CA GLY A 6 17.20 -3.28 -3.45
C GLY A 6 15.73 -3.53 -3.14
N THR A 7 14.81 -3.06 -3.99
CA THR A 7 13.36 -3.11 -3.72
C THR A 7 12.55 -3.51 -4.94
N ASP A 8 11.39 -4.12 -4.71
CA ASP A 8 10.38 -4.30 -5.74
C ASP A 8 9.61 -2.99 -5.98
N ARG A 9 8.92 -2.87 -7.10
CA ARG A 9 8.23 -1.67 -7.57
C ARG A 9 7.19 -1.15 -6.59
N PHE A 10 6.42 -2.03 -5.93
CA PHE A 10 5.44 -1.58 -4.93
C PHE A 10 6.09 -0.81 -3.78
N ALA A 11 7.26 -1.26 -3.32
CA ALA A 11 8.01 -0.58 -2.26
C ALA A 11 8.64 0.73 -2.76
N GLN A 12 9.08 0.81 -4.03
CA GLN A 12 9.57 2.04 -4.64
C GLN A 12 8.49 3.11 -4.68
N TYR A 13 7.26 2.77 -5.06
CA TYR A 13 6.12 3.68 -5.03
C TYR A 13 5.81 4.15 -3.60
N ALA A 14 5.80 3.23 -2.63
CA ALA A 14 5.58 3.57 -1.23
C ALA A 14 6.62 4.55 -0.68
N ILE A 15 7.91 4.30 -0.96
CA ILE A 15 9.00 5.19 -0.55
C ILE A 15 8.86 6.56 -1.19
N ALA A 16 8.56 6.63 -2.49
CA ALA A 16 8.39 7.89 -3.20
C ALA A 16 7.21 8.71 -2.64
N ALA A 17 6.08 8.07 -2.37
CA ALA A 17 4.92 8.71 -1.77
C ALA A 17 5.19 9.16 -0.32
N ALA A 18 5.90 8.33 0.47
CA ALA A 18 6.29 8.69 1.84
C ALA A 18 7.25 9.89 1.88
N VAL A 19 8.21 9.97 0.94
CA VAL A 19 9.10 11.14 0.82
C VAL A 19 8.28 12.40 0.60
N GLN A 20 7.36 12.40 -0.36
CA GLN A 20 6.50 13.55 -0.64
C GLN A 20 5.64 13.94 0.57
N ALA A 21 5.09 12.95 1.28
CA ALA A 21 4.25 13.20 2.46
C ALA A 21 5.06 13.79 3.64
N VAL A 22 6.26 13.28 3.89
CA VAL A 22 7.16 13.78 4.94
C VAL A 22 7.65 15.19 4.59
N ASP A 23 8.08 15.42 3.34
CA ASP A 23 8.53 16.74 2.91
C ASP A 23 7.40 17.79 3.01
N ALA A 24 6.15 17.38 2.75
CA ALA A 24 4.99 18.27 2.81
C ALA A 24 4.44 18.50 4.22
N CYS A 25 4.77 17.67 5.20
CA CYS A 25 4.18 17.77 6.55
C CYS A 25 4.77 18.92 7.40
N GLY A 26 5.90 19.50 6.98
CA GLY A 26 6.53 20.64 7.64
C GLY A 26 7.10 20.30 9.02
N MET A 27 7.52 19.06 9.25
CA MET A 27 8.33 18.65 10.39
C MET A 27 9.79 18.74 10.01
N ASP A 28 10.61 19.38 10.86
CA ASP A 28 12.07 19.42 10.67
C ASP A 28 12.69 18.03 10.88
N GLU A 29 12.15 17.27 11.83
CA GLU A 29 12.59 15.92 12.18
C GLU A 29 11.41 15.08 12.67
N LEU A 30 11.41 13.79 12.35
CA LEU A 30 10.49 12.80 12.88
C LEU A 30 11.07 12.20 14.16
N ASP A 31 10.31 12.18 15.26
CA ASP A 31 10.72 11.45 16.47
C ASP A 31 10.76 9.95 16.15
N ALA A 32 11.97 9.39 16.20
CA ALA A 32 12.23 8.02 15.79
C ALA A 32 11.45 6.99 16.63
N GLU A 33 11.31 7.22 17.92
CA GLU A 33 10.63 6.30 18.86
C GLU A 33 9.10 6.48 18.84
N ARG A 34 8.62 7.67 18.45
CA ARG A 34 7.21 8.05 18.50
C ARG A 34 6.56 8.13 17.13
N THR A 35 7.26 7.73 16.05
CA THR A 35 6.72 7.68 14.68
C THR A 35 6.46 6.25 14.25
N ALA A 36 5.20 5.92 13.98
CA ALA A 36 4.80 4.64 13.40
C ALA A 36 4.88 4.64 11.87
N VAL A 37 5.04 3.45 11.28
CA VAL A 37 4.87 3.22 9.84
C VAL A 37 3.85 2.12 9.62
N VAL A 38 2.73 2.44 8.95
CA VAL A 38 1.66 1.48 8.68
C VAL A 38 1.28 1.52 7.21
N ILE A 39 1.68 0.51 6.45
CA ILE A 39 1.48 0.47 5.00
C ILE A 39 0.61 -0.71 4.61
N GLY A 40 -0.42 -0.44 3.81
CA GLY A 40 -1.28 -1.45 3.21
C GLY A 40 -0.79 -1.90 1.85
N THR A 41 -0.83 -3.19 1.57
CA THR A 41 -0.62 -3.76 0.24
C THR A 41 -1.36 -5.09 0.12
N SER A 42 -1.82 -5.43 -1.07
CA SER A 42 -2.52 -6.70 -1.31
C SER A 42 -1.52 -7.84 -1.58
N CYS A 43 -0.64 -7.65 -2.53
CA CYS A 43 0.19 -8.71 -3.10
C CYS A 43 1.69 -8.56 -2.83
N GLY A 44 2.15 -7.37 -2.48
CA GLY A 44 3.59 -7.12 -2.29
C GLY A 44 4.39 -7.25 -3.59
N GLY A 45 5.58 -7.81 -3.51
CA GLY A 45 6.56 -7.89 -4.60
C GLY A 45 6.31 -9.02 -5.61
N THR A 46 5.14 -9.06 -6.21
CA THR A 46 4.77 -10.08 -7.20
C THR A 46 5.61 -10.01 -8.47
N GLU A 47 6.11 -8.83 -8.85
CA GLU A 47 7.00 -8.68 -10.02
C GLU A 47 8.32 -9.42 -9.78
N THR A 48 8.97 -9.19 -8.66
CA THR A 48 10.21 -9.88 -8.29
C THR A 48 10.02 -11.40 -8.21
N ILE A 49 8.87 -11.87 -7.70
CA ILE A 49 8.55 -13.31 -7.63
C ILE A 49 8.39 -13.88 -9.05
N ALA A 50 7.61 -13.22 -9.91
CA ALA A 50 7.35 -13.69 -11.27
C ALA A 50 8.63 -13.72 -12.12
N ASP A 51 9.46 -12.70 -12.02
CA ASP A 51 10.73 -12.63 -12.75
C ASP A 51 11.73 -13.65 -12.22
N SER A 52 11.83 -13.84 -10.90
CA SER A 52 12.70 -14.87 -10.31
C SER A 52 12.26 -16.29 -10.70
N GLN A 53 10.94 -16.55 -10.78
CA GLN A 53 10.45 -17.84 -11.27
C GLN A 53 10.82 -18.05 -12.72
N ARG A 54 10.68 -17.04 -13.58
CA ARG A 54 11.10 -17.12 -14.98
C ARG A 54 12.59 -17.40 -15.13
N SER A 55 13.42 -16.72 -14.34
CA SER A 55 14.87 -16.94 -14.35
C SER A 55 15.23 -18.34 -13.83
N LEU A 56 14.53 -18.83 -12.81
CA LEU A 56 14.70 -20.20 -12.31
C LEU A 56 14.41 -21.25 -13.39
N ASP A 57 13.34 -21.04 -14.19
CA ASP A 57 12.93 -21.97 -15.24
C ASP A 57 13.92 -21.96 -16.44
N LEU A 58 14.53 -20.81 -16.74
CA LEU A 58 15.42 -20.65 -17.89
C LEU A 58 16.90 -20.92 -17.55
N GLU A 59 17.35 -20.56 -16.36
CA GLU A 59 18.77 -20.50 -15.97
C GLU A 59 19.10 -21.42 -14.78
N GLY A 60 18.07 -22.04 -14.18
CA GLY A 60 18.21 -22.83 -12.96
C GLY A 60 18.40 -21.97 -11.70
N PRO A 61 18.82 -22.57 -10.57
CA PRO A 61 18.87 -21.89 -9.27
C PRO A 61 19.74 -20.63 -9.24
N THR A 62 20.73 -20.51 -10.12
CA THR A 62 21.62 -19.35 -10.18
C THR A 62 20.97 -18.11 -10.77
N GLY A 63 19.86 -18.27 -11.52
CA GLY A 63 19.08 -17.17 -12.08
C GLY A 63 18.16 -16.46 -11.06
N VAL A 64 17.93 -17.06 -9.90
CA VAL A 64 17.04 -16.46 -8.88
C VAL A 64 17.69 -15.24 -8.25
N ASP A 65 16.94 -14.16 -8.13
CA ASP A 65 17.42 -12.93 -7.47
C ASP A 65 17.81 -13.24 -6.01
N ARG A 66 19.07 -13.01 -5.68
CA ARG A 66 19.60 -13.24 -4.32
C ARG A 66 18.91 -12.42 -3.25
N LYS A 67 18.24 -11.33 -3.64
CA LYS A 67 17.48 -10.43 -2.77
C LYS A 67 15.97 -10.69 -2.83
N LEU A 68 15.53 -11.78 -3.49
CA LEU A 68 14.13 -12.10 -3.69
C LEU A 68 13.29 -11.86 -2.42
N GLN A 69 13.68 -12.43 -1.30
CA GLN A 69 12.92 -12.35 -0.07
C GLN A 69 12.75 -10.93 0.44
N ILE A 70 13.85 -10.16 0.50
CA ILE A 70 13.82 -8.77 1.00
C ILE A 70 13.21 -7.77 -0.01
N LYS A 71 12.99 -8.19 -1.24
CA LYS A 71 12.25 -7.40 -2.23
C LYS A 71 10.76 -7.75 -2.21
N ALA A 72 10.42 -9.04 -2.16
CA ALA A 72 9.09 -9.55 -2.42
C ALA A 72 8.14 -9.52 -1.21
N TRP A 73 8.65 -9.60 0.03
CA TRP A 73 7.80 -9.62 1.20
C TRP A 73 6.97 -8.36 1.36
N THR A 74 5.69 -8.54 1.71
CA THR A 74 4.71 -7.44 1.82
C THR A 74 5.11 -6.37 2.83
N ASN A 75 5.80 -6.76 3.92
CA ASN A 75 6.26 -5.83 4.95
C ASN A 75 7.42 -4.93 4.52
N MET A 76 8.01 -5.20 3.35
CA MET A 76 9.22 -4.47 2.94
C MET A 76 8.94 -3.02 2.55
N ALA A 77 7.72 -2.69 2.10
CA ALA A 77 7.36 -1.29 1.86
C ALA A 77 7.45 -0.46 3.16
N ALA A 78 6.83 -0.95 4.24
CA ALA A 78 6.90 -0.32 5.56
C ALA A 78 8.34 -0.35 6.12
N GLY A 79 9.05 -1.48 5.99
CA GLY A 79 10.42 -1.64 6.46
C GLY A 79 11.40 -0.68 5.79
N GLN A 80 11.31 -0.48 4.48
CA GLN A 80 12.17 0.46 3.75
C GLN A 80 11.89 1.93 4.11
N ILE A 81 10.62 2.28 4.37
CA ILE A 81 10.26 3.60 4.87
C ILE A 81 10.88 3.82 6.26
N ALA A 82 10.70 2.88 7.19
CA ALA A 82 11.29 2.99 8.54
C ALA A 82 12.82 3.09 8.48
N LEU A 83 13.47 2.28 7.64
CA LEU A 83 14.93 2.32 7.46
C LEU A 83 15.43 3.68 6.96
N ARG A 84 14.69 4.32 6.05
CA ARG A 84 15.07 5.61 5.46
C ARG A 84 15.18 6.72 6.50
N TRP A 85 14.26 6.77 7.45
CA TRP A 85 14.23 7.78 8.52
C TRP A 85 14.71 7.24 9.87
N LYS A 86 15.23 5.99 9.91
CA LYS A 86 15.71 5.33 11.15
C LYS A 86 14.64 5.32 12.25
N LEU A 87 13.40 5.01 11.87
CA LEU A 87 12.28 4.96 12.80
C LEU A 87 12.28 3.66 13.60
N HIS A 88 11.98 3.76 14.88
CA HIS A 88 11.95 2.67 15.86
C HIS A 88 10.55 2.45 16.46
N GLY A 89 9.58 3.31 16.14
CA GLY A 89 8.20 3.17 16.56
C GLY A 89 7.49 1.96 15.94
N PRO A 90 6.17 1.79 16.19
CA PRO A 90 5.41 0.67 15.64
C PRO A 90 5.52 0.56 14.12
N LEU A 91 5.74 -0.65 13.60
CA LEU A 91 5.85 -0.93 12.17
C LEU A 91 4.92 -2.08 11.81
N LEU A 92 3.95 -1.82 10.94
CA LEU A 92 2.98 -2.83 10.50
C LEU A 92 2.76 -2.79 8.98
N THR A 93 2.41 -3.94 8.45
CA THR A 93 1.81 -4.06 7.11
C THR A 93 0.42 -4.68 7.25
N VAL A 94 -0.55 -4.07 6.60
CA VAL A 94 -1.94 -4.51 6.61
C VAL A 94 -2.27 -5.07 5.23
N THR A 95 -2.90 -6.25 5.20
CA THR A 95 -3.31 -6.90 3.96
C THR A 95 -4.78 -7.32 4.06
N THR A 96 -5.65 -6.50 3.46
CA THR A 96 -7.11 -6.69 3.35
C THR A 96 -7.57 -6.44 1.91
N ALA A 97 -6.79 -6.95 0.95
CA ALA A 97 -6.98 -6.76 -0.47
C ALA A 97 -7.12 -5.27 -0.85
N CYS A 98 -8.17 -4.88 -1.57
CA CYS A 98 -8.39 -3.48 -2.02
C CYS A 98 -8.57 -2.49 -0.84
N ALA A 99 -8.95 -2.96 0.35
CA ALA A 99 -9.15 -2.12 1.53
C ALA A 99 -7.86 -1.88 2.33
N SER A 100 -6.74 -2.52 1.98
CA SER A 100 -5.49 -2.51 2.76
C SER A 100 -5.02 -1.12 3.17
N SER A 101 -5.09 -0.13 2.27
CA SER A 101 -4.63 1.23 2.58
C SER A 101 -5.55 1.95 3.57
N ILE A 102 -6.86 1.78 3.47
CA ILE A 102 -7.82 2.36 4.42
C ILE A 102 -7.64 1.72 5.79
N ASP A 103 -7.48 0.39 5.83
CA ASP A 103 -7.25 -0.33 7.09
C ASP A 103 -5.89 0.03 7.72
N ALA A 104 -4.87 0.29 6.92
CA ALA A 104 -3.58 0.80 7.40
C ALA A 104 -3.73 2.19 8.04
N ILE A 105 -4.44 3.12 7.39
CA ILE A 105 -4.70 4.47 7.91
C ILE A 105 -5.52 4.39 9.20
N GLY A 106 -6.59 3.58 9.22
CA GLY A 106 -7.43 3.41 10.40
C GLY A 106 -6.69 2.76 11.58
N THR A 107 -5.83 1.78 11.30
CA THR A 107 -4.98 1.15 12.31
C THR A 107 -3.98 2.15 12.89
N ALA A 108 -3.32 2.94 12.05
CA ALA A 108 -2.41 3.99 12.49
C ALA A 108 -3.10 5.06 13.36
N ALA A 109 -4.32 5.47 12.99
CA ALA A 109 -5.10 6.41 13.81
C ALA A 109 -5.40 5.85 15.20
N ARG A 110 -5.80 4.57 15.30
CA ARG A 110 -6.02 3.90 16.59
C ARG A 110 -4.74 3.78 17.43
N MET A 111 -3.57 3.61 16.80
CA MET A 111 -2.30 3.63 17.51
C MET A 111 -2.02 5.01 18.13
N ILE A 112 -2.31 6.09 17.40
CA ILE A 112 -2.19 7.46 17.92
C ILE A 112 -3.19 7.70 19.05
N GLU A 113 -4.45 7.28 18.90
CA GLU A 113 -5.48 7.40 19.93
C GLU A 113 -5.13 6.66 21.22
N ARG A 114 -4.48 5.49 21.14
CA ARG A 114 -4.00 4.73 22.30
C ARG A 114 -2.69 5.25 22.91
N GLY A 115 -2.01 6.17 22.21
CA GLY A 115 -0.71 6.70 22.64
C GLY A 115 0.48 5.79 22.31
N ASP A 116 0.31 4.80 21.42
CA ASP A 116 1.42 3.94 20.97
C ASP A 116 2.46 4.74 20.18
N CYS A 117 2.01 5.79 19.48
CA CYS A 117 2.83 6.75 18.74
C CYS A 117 2.17 8.13 18.73
N ASP A 118 2.91 9.16 18.33
CA ASP A 118 2.41 10.53 18.18
C ASP A 118 2.23 10.92 16.72
N VAL A 119 3.01 10.29 15.83
CA VAL A 119 2.98 10.48 14.39
C VAL A 119 2.89 9.12 13.71
N ALA A 120 2.24 9.03 12.56
CA ALA A 120 2.26 7.85 11.73
C ALA A 120 2.39 8.20 10.25
N ILE A 121 3.30 7.52 9.57
CA ILE A 121 3.37 7.46 8.11
C ILE A 121 2.45 6.32 7.69
N ALA A 122 1.30 6.64 7.10
CA ALA A 122 0.25 5.67 6.83
C ALA A 122 -0.29 5.78 5.39
N GLY A 123 -0.65 4.66 4.80
CA GLY A 123 -1.18 4.63 3.44
C GLY A 123 -1.09 3.25 2.82
N GLY A 124 -0.98 3.20 1.50
CA GLY A 124 -0.83 1.93 0.81
C GLY A 124 -0.16 2.05 -0.55
N CYS A 125 0.23 0.91 -1.07
CA CYS A 125 0.91 0.77 -2.35
C CYS A 125 0.57 -0.57 -3.01
N GLU A 126 0.61 -0.60 -4.35
CA GLU A 126 0.45 -1.82 -5.12
C GLU A 126 1.18 -1.72 -6.46
N ALA A 127 1.80 -2.83 -6.90
CA ALA A 127 2.43 -2.98 -8.21
C ALA A 127 2.33 -4.43 -8.69
N SER A 128 1.10 -4.95 -8.80
CA SER A 128 0.82 -6.36 -9.09
C SER A 128 0.45 -6.64 -10.55
N ARG A 129 0.85 -5.77 -11.50
CA ARG A 129 0.54 -5.91 -12.93
C ARG A 129 1.50 -6.86 -13.68
N THR A 130 1.82 -7.99 -13.07
CA THR A 130 2.61 -9.01 -13.77
C THR A 130 1.78 -9.71 -14.85
N GLN A 131 2.45 -10.34 -15.81
CA GLN A 131 1.76 -11.07 -16.86
C GLN A 131 0.81 -12.14 -16.29
N VAL A 132 1.27 -12.91 -15.30
CA VAL A 132 0.47 -13.98 -14.69
C VAL A 132 -0.74 -13.44 -13.94
N THR A 133 -0.60 -12.36 -13.18
CA THR A 133 -1.73 -11.78 -12.43
C THR A 133 -2.77 -11.15 -13.34
N MET A 134 -2.33 -10.49 -14.42
CA MET A 134 -3.23 -9.89 -15.40
C MET A 134 -3.98 -10.96 -16.22
N ILE A 135 -3.30 -12.03 -16.64
CA ILE A 135 -3.95 -13.15 -17.33
C ILE A 135 -4.96 -13.84 -16.41
N ALA A 136 -4.59 -14.11 -15.15
CA ALA A 136 -5.50 -14.72 -14.18
C ALA A 136 -6.77 -13.87 -13.95
N ALA A 137 -6.61 -12.55 -13.79
CA ALA A 137 -7.74 -11.62 -13.66
C ALA A 137 -8.62 -11.61 -14.93
N GLY A 138 -8.02 -11.73 -16.11
CA GLY A 138 -8.74 -11.84 -17.37
C GLY A 138 -9.54 -13.13 -17.50
N ILE A 139 -8.92 -14.28 -17.17
CA ILE A 139 -9.58 -15.60 -17.17
C ILE A 139 -10.75 -15.64 -16.17
N TYR A 140 -10.57 -15.03 -15.01
CA TYR A 140 -11.61 -14.93 -14.00
C TYR A 140 -12.76 -13.96 -14.38
N GLY A 141 -12.59 -13.18 -15.47
CA GLY A 141 -13.60 -12.24 -15.93
C GLY A 141 -13.64 -10.92 -15.15
N MET A 142 -12.59 -10.59 -14.42
CA MET A 142 -12.51 -9.34 -13.65
C MET A 142 -12.17 -8.12 -14.50
N LEU A 143 -11.41 -8.30 -15.57
CA LEU A 143 -10.94 -7.19 -16.40
C LEU A 143 -12.04 -6.64 -17.30
N SER A 144 -11.98 -5.34 -17.56
CA SER A 144 -12.84 -4.69 -18.56
C SER A 144 -12.60 -5.27 -19.94
N PRO A 145 -13.65 -5.72 -20.65
CA PRO A 145 -13.52 -6.23 -22.04
C PRO A 145 -13.44 -5.09 -23.06
N GLN A 146 -13.47 -3.84 -22.62
CA GLN A 146 -13.46 -2.67 -23.50
C GLN A 146 -12.10 -2.56 -24.22
N PRO A 147 -12.08 -2.63 -25.59
CA PRO A 147 -10.84 -2.57 -26.35
C PRO A 147 -10.20 -1.17 -26.35
N ASP A 148 -10.98 -0.11 -26.18
CA ASP A 148 -10.48 1.26 -26.09
C ASP A 148 -10.01 1.52 -24.65
N PRO A 149 -8.69 1.68 -24.41
CA PRO A 149 -8.16 1.88 -23.07
C PRO A 149 -8.66 3.15 -22.38
N TYR A 150 -9.03 4.18 -23.14
CA TYR A 150 -9.58 5.43 -22.60
C TYR A 150 -11.03 5.28 -22.13
N LYS A 151 -11.70 4.21 -22.52
CA LYS A 151 -13.07 3.88 -22.12
C LYS A 151 -13.17 2.69 -21.16
N ALA A 152 -12.06 2.03 -20.88
CA ALA A 152 -12.04 0.83 -20.05
C ALA A 152 -12.26 1.12 -18.57
N CYS A 153 -11.67 2.19 -18.04
CA CYS A 153 -11.87 2.63 -16.67
C CYS A 153 -12.89 3.78 -16.63
N ARG A 154 -14.12 3.48 -16.20
CA ARG A 154 -15.22 4.48 -16.15
C ARG A 154 -16.07 4.30 -14.88
N PRO A 155 -15.52 4.61 -13.70
CA PRO A 155 -16.25 4.51 -12.43
C PRO A 155 -17.56 5.31 -12.47
N PHE A 156 -18.63 4.73 -11.88
CA PHE A 156 -19.96 5.31 -11.81
C PHE A 156 -20.70 5.54 -13.14
N ASN A 157 -20.08 5.21 -14.29
CA ASN A 157 -20.76 5.27 -15.59
C ASN A 157 -21.77 4.15 -15.73
N THR A 158 -22.86 4.36 -16.49
CA THR A 158 -23.90 3.36 -16.74
C THR A 158 -23.38 2.14 -17.49
N GLU A 159 -22.38 2.32 -18.34
CA GLU A 159 -21.76 1.25 -19.13
C GLU A 159 -20.47 0.69 -18.49
N ARG A 160 -20.24 0.97 -17.19
CA ARG A 160 -19.07 0.44 -16.49
C ARG A 160 -19.09 -1.07 -16.43
N PHE A 161 -17.97 -1.68 -16.66
CA PHE A 161 -17.80 -3.14 -16.54
C PHE A 161 -16.35 -3.49 -16.24
N GLY A 162 -16.15 -4.41 -15.30
CA GLY A 162 -14.82 -4.91 -14.93
C GLY A 162 -13.92 -3.84 -14.32
N ILE A 163 -12.68 -4.22 -14.13
CA ILE A 163 -11.62 -3.36 -13.57
C ILE A 163 -10.48 -3.17 -14.57
N MET A 164 -9.65 -2.18 -14.33
CA MET A 164 -8.36 -1.99 -14.98
C MET A 164 -7.26 -2.06 -13.93
N GLY A 165 -6.27 -2.91 -14.15
CA GLY A 165 -5.11 -3.01 -13.26
C GLY A 165 -4.30 -1.72 -13.26
N GLY A 166 -4.13 -1.12 -12.08
CA GLY A 166 -3.27 0.04 -11.85
C GLY A 166 -2.10 -0.27 -10.93
N GLU A 167 -1.14 0.64 -10.88
CA GLU A 167 -0.01 0.61 -9.95
C GLU A 167 0.16 1.99 -9.34
N GLY A 168 0.60 2.05 -8.09
CA GLY A 168 0.85 3.32 -7.43
C GLY A 168 0.93 3.21 -5.92
N ALA A 169 1.07 4.38 -5.28
CA ALA A 169 1.01 4.52 -3.82
C ALA A 169 0.39 5.85 -3.43
N GLY A 170 -0.24 5.86 -2.25
CA GLY A 170 -0.69 7.05 -1.56
C GLY A 170 -0.33 6.97 -0.09
N VAL A 171 0.33 8.00 0.43
CA VAL A 171 0.77 8.07 1.82
C VAL A 171 0.37 9.41 2.41
N ILE A 172 -0.07 9.38 3.66
CA ILE A 172 -0.38 10.56 4.46
C ILE A 172 0.38 10.52 5.77
N ILE A 173 0.59 11.69 6.36
CA ILE A 173 1.08 11.82 7.73
C ILE A 173 -0.11 12.06 8.64
N LEU A 174 -0.32 11.15 9.59
CA LEU A 174 -1.21 11.34 10.72
C LEU A 174 -0.40 11.85 11.91
N GLU A 175 -0.96 12.81 12.61
CA GLU A 175 -0.32 13.39 13.80
C GLU A 175 -1.38 13.64 14.87
N ARG A 176 -1.00 13.47 16.11
CA ARG A 176 -1.83 13.82 17.26
C ARG A 176 -2.20 15.31 17.22
N ALA A 177 -3.51 15.58 17.25
CA ALA A 177 -4.05 16.90 16.93
C ALA A 177 -3.53 18.04 17.83
N ASP A 178 -3.22 17.76 19.09
CA ASP A 178 -2.67 18.76 20.03
C ASP A 178 -1.23 19.13 19.66
N LEU A 179 -0.40 18.16 19.25
CA LEU A 179 0.97 18.40 18.79
C LEU A 179 1.00 19.16 17.47
N ALA A 180 0.16 18.77 16.50
CA ALA A 180 0.03 19.46 15.23
C ALA A 180 -0.35 20.95 15.44
N LYS A 181 -1.30 21.24 16.34
CA LYS A 181 -1.67 22.61 16.70
C LYS A 181 -0.54 23.36 17.39
N ALA A 182 0.12 22.72 18.35
CA ALA A 182 1.20 23.35 19.13
C ALA A 182 2.37 23.80 18.24
N ARG A 183 2.73 23.04 17.20
CA ARG A 183 3.77 23.43 16.24
C ARG A 183 3.30 24.31 15.09
N GLY A 184 2.01 24.66 15.02
CA GLY A 184 1.45 25.48 13.94
C GLY A 184 1.36 24.76 12.59
N ALA A 185 1.17 23.43 12.60
CA ALA A 185 1.09 22.64 11.39
C ALA A 185 -0.06 23.07 10.47
N LYS A 186 0.14 22.94 9.15
CA LYS A 186 -0.95 23.02 8.20
C LYS A 186 -1.80 21.76 8.29
N ILE A 187 -2.92 21.83 8.98
CA ILE A 187 -3.86 20.71 9.13
C ILE A 187 -4.78 20.68 7.91
N HIS A 188 -4.73 19.61 7.13
CA HIS A 188 -5.58 19.40 5.96
C HIS A 188 -6.96 18.85 6.32
N GLY A 189 -7.07 18.14 7.44
CA GLY A 189 -8.32 17.55 7.92
C GLY A 189 -8.11 16.76 9.20
N TYR A 190 -9.21 16.23 9.73
CA TYR A 190 -9.21 15.39 10.93
C TYR A 190 -9.82 14.03 10.59
N LEU A 191 -9.11 12.95 10.90
CA LEU A 191 -9.68 11.62 10.84
C LEU A 191 -10.62 11.43 12.06
N ARG A 192 -11.91 11.29 11.78
CA ARG A 192 -12.97 11.32 12.82
C ARG A 192 -13.45 9.93 13.22
N GLY A 193 -13.09 8.92 12.47
CA GLY A 193 -13.49 7.56 12.75
C GLY A 193 -13.02 6.59 11.68
N TYR A 194 -13.03 5.32 12.04
CA TYR A 194 -12.67 4.20 11.19
C TYR A 194 -13.42 2.95 11.64
N ALA A 195 -13.89 2.18 10.66
CA ALA A 195 -14.48 0.85 10.88
C ALA A 195 -14.01 -0.11 9.78
N SER A 196 -13.82 -1.37 10.15
CA SER A 196 -13.53 -2.46 9.22
C SER A 196 -14.46 -3.62 9.58
N LEU A 197 -15.22 -4.08 8.59
CA LEU A 197 -16.24 -5.11 8.75
C LEU A 197 -16.13 -6.13 7.60
N SER A 198 -16.70 -7.31 7.81
CA SER A 198 -16.89 -8.34 6.79
C SER A 198 -18.37 -8.64 6.65
N ASP A 199 -18.86 -8.81 5.42
CA ASP A 199 -20.22 -9.27 5.17
C ASP A 199 -20.39 -10.79 5.36
N GLY A 200 -19.29 -11.54 5.42
CA GLY A 200 -19.30 -13.00 5.61
C GLY A 200 -20.03 -13.77 4.51
N PHE A 201 -20.25 -13.15 3.35
CA PHE A 201 -21.10 -13.70 2.30
C PHE A 201 -20.35 -14.61 1.32
N HIS A 202 -19.28 -14.11 0.70
CA HIS A 202 -18.54 -14.83 -0.34
C HIS A 202 -17.09 -14.34 -0.44
N PRO A 203 -16.11 -15.20 -0.86
CA PRO A 203 -14.69 -14.80 -0.92
C PRO A 203 -14.38 -13.61 -1.85
N SER A 204 -15.20 -13.39 -2.90
CA SER A 204 -14.92 -12.38 -3.93
C SER A 204 -16.14 -11.56 -4.37
N SER A 205 -17.30 -11.79 -3.80
CA SER A 205 -18.54 -11.07 -4.15
C SER A 205 -19.17 -10.49 -2.90
N SER A 206 -19.62 -9.24 -2.99
CA SER A 206 -20.36 -8.60 -1.91
C SER A 206 -21.79 -9.13 -1.83
N ASN A 207 -22.37 -9.06 -0.64
CA ASN A 207 -23.78 -9.40 -0.43
C ASN A 207 -24.67 -8.50 -1.31
N PRO A 208 -25.56 -9.08 -2.16
CA PRO A 208 -26.36 -8.31 -3.10
C PRO A 208 -27.31 -7.30 -2.45
N ASP A 209 -27.73 -7.53 -1.21
CA ASP A 209 -28.64 -6.63 -0.50
C ASP A 209 -27.92 -5.43 0.13
N GLY A 210 -26.59 -5.44 0.18
CA GLY A 210 -25.78 -4.35 0.74
C GLY A 210 -25.98 -4.13 2.23
N SER A 211 -26.37 -5.16 2.98
CA SER A 211 -26.77 -5.05 4.39
C SER A 211 -25.58 -4.86 5.38
N TRP A 212 -24.34 -4.83 4.88
CA TRP A 212 -23.12 -4.70 5.70
C TRP A 212 -22.15 -3.66 5.18
#